data_9f685b9a0543d2c9488ab11bda9a62b4
#
_entry.id   9f685b9a0543d2c9488ab11bda9a62b4
#
_cell.length_a   1.000
_cell.length_b   1.000
_cell.length_c   1.000
_cell.angle_alpha   90.00
_cell.angle_beta   90.00
_cell.angle_gamma   90.00
#
_symmetry.space_group_name_H-M   'P 1'
#
loop_
_entity.id
_entity.type
_entity.pdbx_description
1 polymer ?
#
loop_
_entity_poly.entity_id
_entity_poly.type
_entity_poly.pdbx_seq_one_letter_code
_entity_poly.pdbx_strand_id
1 'polypeptide(L)'
;MTDTFKVKKSLIEDMEKDSKIHGLKDDDLESISTLCQKASDKQREKEQKEQELKLLNEELNKLLFEVIPNALTERNLTSLKLTDGSEINIEPYYSARITAENQSTAYKWLRDNNHGDLIKNEVTVSFGRNEDEEAIQLLKALVKEGHEPVQKTHVHPSTLKAFVREQIESGKDLPRETFNAFAGERATIKPKGGN
;
A
#
# COMPACT_ATOMS: atom_id res chain seq x y z
N MET A 1 24.28 22.24 15.13
CA MET A 1 23.48 22.43 16.37
C MET A 1 22.63 23.72 16.37
N THR A 2 22.90 24.71 15.54
CA THR A 2 22.19 26.02 15.53
C THR A 2 20.86 26.05 14.79
N ASP A 3 20.60 25.14 13.85
CA ASP A 3 19.41 25.17 13.00
C ASP A 3 18.14 24.60 13.70
N THR A 4 18.32 23.54 14.47
CA THR A 4 17.22 22.92 15.23
C THR A 4 16.65 23.84 16.31
N PHE A 5 17.51 24.66 16.90
CA PHE A 5 17.12 25.63 17.95
C PHE A 5 16.32 26.81 17.35
N LYS A 6 16.68 27.27 16.15
CA LYS A 6 15.96 28.34 15.43
C LYS A 6 14.57 27.89 14.98
N VAL A 7 14.46 26.64 14.47
CA VAL A 7 13.17 26.07 14.06
C VAL A 7 12.24 25.89 15.26
N LYS A 8 12.76 25.42 16.39
CA LYS A 8 12.00 25.26 17.62
C LYS A 8 11.46 26.58 18.16
N LYS A 9 12.29 27.65 18.09
CA LYS A 9 11.89 28.99 18.53
C LYS A 9 10.80 29.61 17.63
N SER A 10 10.93 29.51 16.31
CA SER A 10 9.92 29.96 15.35
C SER A 10 8.57 29.25 15.53
N LEU A 11 8.59 27.94 15.77
CA LEU A 11 7.40 27.13 15.99
C LEU A 11 6.66 27.55 17.28
N ILE A 12 7.41 27.80 18.35
CA ILE A 12 6.86 28.28 19.62
C ILE A 12 6.26 29.68 19.46
N GLU A 13 6.92 30.59 18.75
CA GLU A 13 6.41 31.95 18.50
C GLU A 13 5.12 31.94 17.67
N ASP A 14 4.97 31.04 16.69
CA ASP A 14 3.74 30.90 15.91
C ASP A 14 2.60 30.28 16.75
N MET A 15 2.92 29.31 17.61
CA MET A 15 1.94 28.69 18.53
C MET A 15 1.51 29.66 19.64
N GLU A 16 2.40 30.55 20.13
CA GLU A 16 2.06 31.60 21.10
C GLU A 16 1.09 32.64 20.52
N LYS A 17 1.15 32.91 19.20
CA LYS A 17 0.17 33.80 18.54
C LYS A 17 -1.21 33.14 18.49
N ASP A 18 -1.27 31.84 18.15
CA ASP A 18 -2.52 31.08 18.12
C ASP A 18 -3.10 30.87 19.52
N SER A 19 -2.25 30.68 20.55
CA SER A 19 -2.68 30.43 21.94
C SER A 19 -3.35 31.66 22.57
N LYS A 20 -2.88 32.85 22.24
CA LYS A 20 -3.53 34.09 22.69
C LYS A 20 -4.97 34.22 22.20
N ILE A 21 -5.29 33.58 21.09
CA ILE A 21 -6.64 33.50 20.53
C ILE A 21 -7.48 32.42 21.25
N HIS A 22 -6.85 31.33 21.80
CA HIS A 22 -7.52 30.16 22.35
C HIS A 22 -7.36 29.99 23.87
N GLY A 23 -6.62 30.85 24.57
CA GLY A 23 -6.48 30.82 26.03
C GLY A 23 -5.67 29.63 26.58
N LEU A 24 -4.80 29.01 25.75
CA LEU A 24 -3.89 27.95 26.15
C LEU A 24 -2.73 28.51 27.01
N LYS A 25 -2.25 27.72 27.96
CA LYS A 25 -1.08 28.03 28.78
C LYS A 25 0.22 27.66 28.08
N ASP A 26 1.31 28.36 28.37
CA ASP A 26 2.62 28.14 27.75
C ASP A 26 3.13 26.68 27.92
N ASP A 27 2.92 26.07 29.07
CA ASP A 27 3.28 24.67 29.37
C ASP A 27 2.53 23.68 28.45
N ASP A 28 1.25 23.94 28.15
CA ASP A 28 0.45 23.10 27.25
C ASP A 28 0.97 23.15 25.80
N LEU A 29 1.38 24.34 25.36
CA LEU A 29 1.95 24.57 24.04
C LEU A 29 3.32 23.91 23.86
N GLU A 30 4.18 23.96 24.89
CA GLU A 30 5.48 23.29 24.87
C GLU A 30 5.30 21.77 24.81
N SER A 31 4.34 21.22 25.54
CA SER A 31 3.96 19.80 25.49
C SER A 31 3.46 19.39 24.11
N ILE A 32 2.54 20.15 23.49
CA ILE A 32 2.02 19.89 22.15
C ILE A 32 3.12 19.99 21.09
N SER A 33 3.97 21.03 21.16
CA SER A 33 5.12 21.19 20.26
C SER A 33 6.06 19.99 20.31
N THR A 34 6.33 19.49 21.51
CA THR A 34 7.17 18.30 21.72
C THR A 34 6.57 17.04 21.10
N LEU A 35 5.25 16.85 21.23
CA LEU A 35 4.54 15.73 20.62
C LEU A 35 4.55 15.81 19.08
N CYS A 36 4.34 17.00 18.53
CA CYS A 36 4.40 17.22 17.09
C CYS A 36 5.81 16.98 16.53
N GLN A 37 6.84 17.41 17.25
CA GLN A 37 8.24 17.14 16.87
C GLN A 37 8.53 15.64 16.88
N LYS A 38 8.12 14.93 17.94
CA LYS A 38 8.26 13.48 18.06
C LYS A 38 7.56 12.73 16.92
N ALA A 39 6.37 13.18 16.54
CA ALA A 39 5.65 12.59 15.40
C ALA A 39 6.40 12.80 14.08
N SER A 40 6.93 14.01 13.86
CA SER A 40 7.73 14.34 12.67
C SER A 40 9.02 13.53 12.60
N ASP A 41 9.71 13.35 13.74
CA ASP A 41 10.94 12.57 13.81
C ASP A 41 10.66 11.07 13.54
N LYS A 42 9.54 10.54 14.05
CA LYS A 42 9.11 9.16 13.76
C LYS A 42 8.73 8.95 12.31
N GLN A 43 8.13 9.95 11.67
CA GLN A 43 7.85 9.87 10.24
C GLN A 43 9.14 9.82 9.41
N ARG A 44 10.13 10.66 9.71
CA ARG A 44 11.44 10.63 9.04
C ARG A 44 12.19 9.32 9.29
N GLU A 45 12.19 8.81 10.53
CA GLU A 45 12.79 7.51 10.86
C GLU A 45 12.15 6.38 10.03
N LYS A 46 10.82 6.39 9.90
CA LYS A 46 10.10 5.43 9.05
C LYS A 46 10.55 5.51 7.59
N GLU A 47 10.59 6.71 7.01
CA GLU A 47 11.01 6.94 5.62
C GLU A 47 12.47 6.48 5.38
N GLN A 48 13.37 6.74 6.33
CA GLN A 48 14.74 6.27 6.27
C GLN A 48 14.84 4.74 6.29
N LYS A 49 14.10 4.08 7.20
CA LYS A 49 14.07 2.62 7.27
C LYS A 49 13.47 1.97 6.02
N GLU A 50 12.47 2.60 5.40
CA GLU A 50 11.91 2.14 4.12
C GLU A 50 12.95 2.22 3.00
N GLN A 51 13.77 3.27 2.97
CA GLN A 51 14.88 3.40 2.01
C GLN A 51 16.01 2.39 2.28
N GLU A 52 16.42 2.22 3.54
CA GLU A 52 17.42 1.24 3.95
C GLU A 52 16.96 -0.19 3.59
N LEU A 53 15.71 -0.53 3.85
CA LEU A 53 15.14 -1.83 3.48
C LEU A 53 15.16 -2.05 1.97
N LYS A 54 14.87 -1.01 1.18
CA LYS A 54 14.94 -1.09 -0.28
C LYS A 54 16.35 -1.41 -0.75
N LEU A 55 17.35 -0.68 -0.25
CA LEU A 55 18.76 -0.90 -0.61
C LEU A 55 19.24 -2.31 -0.19
N LEU A 56 18.87 -2.73 1.03
CA LEU A 56 19.21 -4.07 1.52
C LEU A 56 18.60 -5.18 0.64
N ASN A 57 17.37 -5.01 0.18
CA ASN A 57 16.74 -5.96 -0.74
C ASN A 57 17.43 -5.97 -2.11
N GLU A 58 17.89 -4.82 -2.62
CA GLU A 58 18.63 -4.75 -3.87
C GLU A 58 20.00 -5.47 -3.75
N GLU A 59 20.73 -5.25 -2.64
CA GLU A 59 21.98 -5.94 -2.35
C GLU A 59 21.79 -7.45 -2.19
N LEU A 60 20.77 -7.87 -1.42
CA LEU A 60 20.45 -9.28 -1.23
C LEU A 60 20.11 -9.95 -2.56
N ASN A 61 19.28 -9.32 -3.38
CA ASN A 61 18.93 -9.84 -4.70
C ASN A 61 20.18 -9.98 -5.60
N LYS A 62 21.07 -9.01 -5.59
CA LYS A 62 22.34 -9.09 -6.33
C LYS A 62 23.19 -10.26 -5.87
N LEU A 63 23.29 -10.49 -4.56
CA LEU A 63 24.01 -11.64 -4.01
C LEU A 63 23.37 -12.96 -4.43
N LEU A 64 22.06 -13.09 -4.28
CA LEU A 64 21.34 -14.36 -4.51
C LEU A 64 21.17 -14.71 -6.00
N PHE A 65 20.99 -13.72 -6.87
CA PHE A 65 20.71 -13.98 -8.29
C PHE A 65 21.91 -13.81 -9.22
N GLU A 66 22.97 -13.17 -8.76
CA GLU A 66 24.13 -12.90 -9.60
C GLU A 66 25.45 -13.40 -8.96
N VAL A 67 25.83 -12.86 -7.82
CA VAL A 67 27.19 -13.06 -7.27
C VAL A 67 27.42 -14.49 -6.82
N ILE A 68 26.52 -15.05 -6.00
CA ILE A 68 26.65 -16.40 -5.44
C ILE A 68 26.54 -17.48 -6.54
N PRO A 69 25.51 -17.42 -7.42
CA PRO A 69 25.39 -18.39 -8.52
C PRO A 69 26.62 -18.40 -9.43
N ASN A 70 27.12 -17.23 -9.83
CA ASN A 70 28.31 -17.13 -10.65
C ASN A 70 29.54 -17.71 -9.95
N ALA A 71 29.78 -17.35 -8.69
CA ALA A 71 30.93 -17.82 -7.93
C ALA A 71 30.95 -19.33 -7.69
N LEU A 72 29.78 -19.96 -7.52
CA LEU A 72 29.65 -21.41 -7.36
C LEU A 72 29.80 -22.12 -8.72
N THR A 73 29.18 -21.59 -9.79
CA THR A 73 29.26 -22.13 -11.15
C THR A 73 30.69 -22.13 -11.68
N GLU A 74 31.47 -21.06 -11.47
CA GLU A 74 32.89 -20.99 -11.84
C GLU A 74 33.74 -22.08 -11.18
N ARG A 75 33.31 -22.60 -10.04
CA ARG A 75 33.97 -23.66 -9.28
C ARG A 75 33.35 -25.02 -9.48
N ASN A 76 32.38 -25.15 -10.40
CA ASN A 76 31.60 -26.39 -10.63
C ASN A 76 30.90 -26.89 -9.36
N LEU A 77 30.49 -25.99 -8.48
CA LEU A 77 29.73 -26.32 -7.28
C LEU A 77 28.25 -26.01 -7.49
N THR A 78 27.38 -26.87 -7.02
CA THR A 78 25.91 -26.69 -7.03
C THR A 78 25.37 -26.36 -5.65
N SER A 79 26.18 -26.59 -4.62
CA SER A 79 25.82 -26.26 -3.23
C SER A 79 27.06 -25.94 -2.40
N LEU A 80 26.84 -25.21 -1.30
CA LEU A 80 27.85 -24.89 -0.31
C LEU A 80 27.25 -24.93 1.10
N LYS A 81 27.87 -25.68 1.99
CA LYS A 81 27.51 -25.71 3.41
C LYS A 81 28.29 -24.65 4.18
N LEU A 82 27.58 -23.82 4.91
CA LEU A 82 28.19 -22.75 5.74
C LEU A 82 28.63 -23.30 7.10
N THR A 83 29.43 -22.52 7.81
CA THR A 83 29.97 -22.89 9.12
C THR A 83 28.90 -22.95 10.23
N ASP A 84 27.80 -22.25 10.05
CA ASP A 84 26.64 -22.29 10.96
C ASP A 84 25.69 -23.49 10.71
N GLY A 85 26.02 -24.32 9.70
CA GLY A 85 25.26 -25.49 9.31
C GLY A 85 24.18 -25.23 8.26
N SER A 86 23.93 -24.00 7.86
CA SER A 86 23.05 -23.66 6.75
C SER A 86 23.67 -24.08 5.42
N GLU A 87 22.82 -24.29 4.40
CA GLU A 87 23.24 -24.74 3.07
C GLU A 87 22.69 -23.79 2.01
N ILE A 88 23.55 -23.39 1.08
CA ILE A 88 23.20 -22.59 -0.09
C ILE A 88 23.21 -23.54 -1.29
N ASN A 89 22.10 -23.64 -2.00
CA ASN A 89 21.96 -24.43 -3.21
C ASN A 89 21.68 -23.53 -4.40
N ILE A 90 22.23 -23.88 -5.58
CA ILE A 90 21.89 -23.23 -6.85
C ILE A 90 20.75 -24.02 -7.48
N GLU A 91 19.63 -23.35 -7.68
CA GLU A 91 18.47 -23.90 -8.37
C GLU A 91 18.11 -23.03 -9.58
N PRO A 92 17.60 -23.63 -10.68
CA PRO A 92 17.10 -22.85 -11.81
C PRO A 92 15.97 -21.90 -11.34
N TYR A 93 16.10 -20.62 -11.66
CA TYR A 93 15.10 -19.62 -11.36
C TYR A 93 14.56 -18.99 -12.66
N TYR A 94 13.24 -19.00 -12.79
CA TYR A 94 12.56 -18.42 -13.96
C TYR A 94 11.55 -17.38 -13.48
N SER A 95 11.60 -16.18 -14.03
CA SER A 95 10.64 -15.14 -13.77
C SER A 95 10.19 -14.53 -15.09
N ALA A 96 8.89 -14.33 -15.23
CA ALA A 96 8.32 -13.67 -16.39
C ALA A 96 7.17 -12.75 -15.95
N ARG A 97 7.11 -11.57 -16.56
CA ARG A 97 6.03 -10.60 -16.36
C ARG A 97 5.73 -9.89 -17.68
N ILE A 98 4.47 -9.88 -18.06
CA ILE A 98 4.01 -9.07 -19.18
C ILE A 98 3.67 -7.67 -18.65
N THR A 99 4.41 -6.65 -19.08
CA THR A 99 4.11 -5.24 -18.76
C THR A 99 2.95 -4.74 -19.61
N ALA A 100 2.28 -3.67 -19.18
CA ALA A 100 1.18 -3.07 -19.93
C ALA A 100 1.59 -2.68 -21.37
N GLU A 101 2.81 -2.19 -21.54
CA GLU A 101 3.37 -1.80 -22.85
C GLU A 101 3.56 -3.00 -23.78
N ASN A 102 3.97 -4.14 -23.24
CA ASN A 102 4.26 -5.36 -24.01
C ASN A 102 3.06 -6.30 -24.13
N GLN A 103 1.94 -5.99 -23.49
CA GLN A 103 0.78 -6.88 -23.41
C GLN A 103 0.25 -7.31 -24.78
N SER A 104 0.06 -6.36 -25.69
CA SER A 104 -0.44 -6.63 -27.04
C SER A 104 0.49 -7.55 -27.82
N THR A 105 1.79 -7.27 -27.79
CA THR A 105 2.83 -8.03 -28.48
C THR A 105 2.97 -9.43 -27.89
N ALA A 106 2.97 -9.54 -26.55
CA ALA A 106 3.06 -10.82 -25.86
C ALA A 106 1.83 -11.70 -26.14
N TYR A 107 0.62 -11.14 -26.10
CA TYR A 107 -0.60 -11.90 -26.40
C TYR A 107 -0.68 -12.34 -27.86
N LYS A 108 -0.20 -11.50 -28.80
CA LYS A 108 -0.09 -11.90 -30.19
C LYS A 108 0.90 -13.07 -30.33
N TRP A 109 2.07 -12.96 -29.74
CA TRP A 109 3.08 -14.02 -29.78
C TRP A 109 2.55 -15.35 -29.22
N LEU A 110 1.86 -15.31 -28.07
CA LEU A 110 1.25 -16.50 -27.47
C LEU A 110 0.24 -17.16 -28.41
N ARG A 111 -0.61 -16.40 -29.08
CA ARG A 111 -1.59 -16.94 -30.05
C ARG A 111 -0.90 -17.54 -31.29
N ASP A 112 0.07 -16.83 -31.83
CA ASP A 112 0.80 -17.24 -33.05
C ASP A 112 1.64 -18.51 -32.81
N ASN A 113 2.01 -18.78 -31.54
CA ASN A 113 2.80 -19.95 -31.15
C ASN A 113 1.97 -21.05 -30.44
N ASN A 114 0.66 -21.09 -30.61
CA ASN A 114 -0.24 -22.09 -30.04
C ASN A 114 -0.28 -22.13 -28.50
N HIS A 115 0.00 -21.01 -27.83
CA HIS A 115 -0.10 -20.83 -26.38
C HIS A 115 -1.23 -19.87 -26.00
N GLY A 116 -2.24 -19.72 -26.85
CA GLY A 116 -3.38 -18.83 -26.62
C GLY A 116 -4.25 -19.24 -25.42
N ASP A 117 -4.19 -20.51 -25.02
CA ASP A 117 -4.84 -21.06 -23.82
C ASP A 117 -4.34 -20.49 -22.50
N LEU A 118 -3.13 -19.91 -22.48
CA LEU A 118 -2.60 -19.18 -21.34
C LEU A 118 -3.31 -17.84 -21.11
N ILE A 119 -3.99 -17.30 -22.15
CA ILE A 119 -4.66 -16.00 -22.09
C ILE A 119 -6.06 -16.21 -21.52
N LYS A 120 -6.27 -15.78 -20.27
CA LYS A 120 -7.60 -15.75 -19.66
C LYS A 120 -8.29 -14.43 -19.97
N ASN A 121 -9.56 -14.50 -20.32
CA ASN A 121 -10.41 -13.34 -20.49
C ASN A 121 -11.44 -13.30 -19.36
N GLU A 122 -11.53 -12.16 -18.69
CA GLU A 122 -12.53 -11.89 -17.70
C GLU A 122 -13.43 -10.77 -18.21
N VAL A 123 -14.73 -10.99 -18.20
CA VAL A 123 -15.73 -9.98 -18.54
C VAL A 123 -16.45 -9.59 -17.24
N THR A 124 -16.30 -8.33 -16.86
CA THR A 124 -16.95 -7.80 -15.66
C THR A 124 -18.08 -6.86 -16.08
N VAL A 125 -19.28 -7.13 -15.59
CA VAL A 125 -20.44 -6.26 -15.71
C VAL A 125 -20.72 -5.67 -14.33
N SER A 126 -20.84 -4.34 -14.26
CA SER A 126 -21.13 -3.64 -13.01
C SER A 126 -22.59 -3.18 -13.01
N PHE A 127 -23.28 -3.46 -11.93
CA PHE A 127 -24.64 -3.01 -11.69
C PHE A 127 -24.65 -1.84 -10.71
N GLY A 128 -25.58 -0.92 -10.90
CA GLY A 128 -25.76 0.24 -10.05
C GLY A 128 -26.52 -0.07 -8.76
N ARG A 129 -26.95 1.01 -8.09
CA ARG A 129 -27.81 0.86 -6.90
C ARG A 129 -29.20 0.37 -7.33
N ASN A 130 -29.75 -0.59 -6.59
CA ASN A 130 -31.06 -1.19 -6.82
C ASN A 130 -31.22 -1.97 -8.13
N GLU A 131 -30.12 -2.40 -8.75
CA GLU A 131 -30.10 -3.24 -9.95
C GLU A 131 -29.77 -4.70 -9.60
N ASP A 132 -30.11 -5.14 -8.39
CA ASP A 132 -29.83 -6.50 -7.91
C ASP A 132 -30.58 -7.56 -8.71
N GLU A 133 -31.81 -7.24 -9.15
CA GLU A 133 -32.64 -8.16 -9.95
C GLU A 133 -32.04 -8.37 -11.35
N GLU A 134 -31.57 -7.30 -11.99
CA GLU A 134 -30.87 -7.36 -13.28
C GLU A 134 -29.59 -8.20 -13.19
N ALA A 135 -28.84 -8.04 -12.10
CA ALA A 135 -27.66 -8.85 -11.83
C ALA A 135 -28.01 -10.34 -11.72
N ILE A 136 -29.08 -10.68 -10.99
CA ILE A 136 -29.56 -12.07 -10.84
C ILE A 136 -30.04 -12.63 -12.18
N GLN A 137 -30.73 -11.83 -13.00
CA GLN A 137 -31.19 -12.26 -14.32
C GLN A 137 -30.01 -12.57 -15.24
N LEU A 138 -29.00 -11.72 -15.27
CA LEU A 138 -27.79 -11.96 -16.06
C LEU A 138 -27.07 -13.24 -15.61
N LEU A 139 -26.92 -13.44 -14.29
CA LEU A 139 -26.31 -14.66 -13.75
C LEU A 139 -27.06 -15.92 -14.22
N LYS A 140 -28.39 -15.92 -14.13
CA LYS A 140 -29.23 -17.05 -14.58
C LYS A 140 -29.08 -17.31 -16.08
N ALA A 141 -28.98 -16.25 -16.89
CA ALA A 141 -28.80 -16.39 -18.34
C ALA A 141 -27.44 -17.02 -18.65
N LEU A 142 -26.36 -16.56 -18.02
CA LEU A 142 -25.00 -17.08 -18.21
C LEU A 142 -24.90 -18.56 -17.77
N VAL A 143 -25.48 -18.92 -16.64
CA VAL A 143 -25.55 -20.32 -16.20
C VAL A 143 -26.29 -21.21 -17.20
N LYS A 144 -27.42 -20.70 -17.76
CA LYS A 144 -28.18 -21.43 -18.77
C LYS A 144 -27.39 -21.67 -20.06
N GLU A 145 -26.47 -20.77 -20.40
CA GLU A 145 -25.54 -20.88 -21.53
C GLU A 145 -24.30 -21.72 -21.23
N GLY A 146 -24.18 -22.28 -20.02
CA GLY A 146 -23.09 -23.15 -19.63
C GLY A 146 -21.85 -22.44 -19.09
N HIS A 147 -21.97 -21.16 -18.74
CA HIS A 147 -20.92 -20.41 -18.08
C HIS A 147 -21.00 -20.55 -16.55
N GLU A 148 -19.88 -20.34 -15.86
CA GLU A 148 -19.78 -20.32 -14.40
C GLU A 148 -19.52 -18.87 -13.92
N PRO A 149 -20.55 -18.01 -13.87
CA PRO A 149 -20.39 -16.61 -13.46
C PRO A 149 -20.07 -16.50 -11.97
N VAL A 150 -19.16 -15.59 -11.63
CA VAL A 150 -18.82 -15.26 -10.24
C VAL A 150 -19.46 -13.93 -9.88
N GLN A 151 -20.33 -13.95 -8.87
CA GLN A 151 -20.89 -12.72 -8.29
C GLN A 151 -20.05 -12.22 -7.14
N LYS A 152 -19.71 -10.92 -7.17
CA LYS A 152 -19.05 -10.23 -6.08
C LYS A 152 -19.85 -9.01 -5.65
N THR A 153 -20.40 -9.07 -4.46
CA THR A 153 -21.11 -7.93 -3.85
C THR A 153 -20.17 -7.20 -2.91
N HIS A 154 -20.02 -5.89 -3.07
CA HIS A 154 -19.18 -5.07 -2.19
C HIS A 154 -19.65 -3.63 -2.16
N VAL A 155 -19.32 -2.93 -1.09
CA VAL A 155 -19.44 -1.48 -0.99
C VAL A 155 -18.05 -0.86 -1.18
N HIS A 156 -17.94 0.10 -2.10
CA HIS A 156 -16.68 0.77 -2.31
C HIS A 156 -16.22 1.50 -1.04
N PRO A 157 -14.95 1.38 -0.60
CA PRO A 157 -14.48 1.95 0.67
C PRO A 157 -14.74 3.45 0.82
N SER A 158 -14.61 4.24 -0.25
CA SER A 158 -14.90 5.68 -0.20
C SER A 158 -16.41 5.97 0.00
N THR A 159 -17.27 5.17 -0.61
CA THR A 159 -18.74 5.27 -0.43
C THR A 159 -19.14 4.92 0.99
N LEU A 160 -18.58 3.82 1.53
CA LEU A 160 -18.80 3.44 2.92
C LEU A 160 -18.32 4.51 3.89
N LYS A 161 -17.13 5.08 3.66
CA LYS A 161 -16.58 6.17 4.49
C LYS A 161 -17.48 7.42 4.45
N ALA A 162 -18.00 7.79 3.28
CA ALA A 162 -18.89 8.93 3.15
C ALA A 162 -20.23 8.68 3.88
N PHE A 163 -20.78 7.48 3.74
CA PHE A 163 -21.99 7.07 4.44
C PHE A 163 -21.83 7.10 5.97
N VAL A 164 -20.75 6.48 6.47
CA VAL A 164 -20.43 6.47 7.92
C VAL A 164 -20.31 7.90 8.47
N ARG A 165 -19.60 8.78 7.74
CA ARG A 165 -19.48 10.19 8.12
C ARG A 165 -20.85 10.86 8.21
N GLU A 166 -21.67 10.73 7.19
CA GLU A 166 -23.02 11.33 7.14
C GLU A 166 -23.93 10.82 8.27
N GLN A 167 -23.90 9.52 8.59
CA GLN A 167 -24.68 8.96 9.69
C GLN A 167 -24.23 9.54 11.04
N ILE A 168 -22.92 9.64 11.28
CA ILE A 168 -22.36 10.19 12.52
C ILE A 168 -22.65 11.69 12.66
N GLU A 169 -22.44 12.48 11.61
CA GLU A 169 -22.72 13.92 11.57
C GLU A 169 -24.21 14.24 11.77
N SER A 170 -25.11 13.35 11.28
CA SER A 170 -26.55 13.47 11.45
C SER A 170 -27.07 12.96 12.80
N GLY A 171 -26.18 12.48 13.70
CA GLY A 171 -26.56 11.93 15.00
C GLY A 171 -27.37 10.63 14.94
N LYS A 172 -27.34 9.93 13.80
CA LYS A 172 -28.04 8.65 13.65
C LYS A 172 -27.21 7.51 14.25
N ASP A 173 -27.91 6.54 14.80
CA ASP A 173 -27.29 5.35 15.36
C ASP A 173 -26.67 4.49 14.26
N LEU A 174 -25.38 4.18 14.41
CA LEU A 174 -24.61 3.32 13.51
C LEU A 174 -23.93 2.23 14.33
N PRO A 175 -24.11 0.94 14.01
CA PRO A 175 -23.40 -0.14 14.71
C PRO A 175 -21.91 -0.11 14.36
N ARG A 176 -21.15 0.71 15.11
CA ARG A 176 -19.72 1.03 14.83
C ARG A 176 -18.84 -0.21 14.77
N GLU A 177 -19.10 -1.20 15.61
CA GLU A 177 -18.34 -2.46 15.62
C GLU A 177 -18.54 -3.25 14.30
N THR A 178 -19.76 -3.31 13.79
CA THR A 178 -20.09 -4.01 12.52
C THR A 178 -19.38 -3.40 11.33
N PHE A 179 -19.26 -2.08 11.30
CA PHE A 179 -18.60 -1.35 10.20
C PHE A 179 -17.12 -1.07 10.44
N ASN A 180 -16.56 -1.48 11.59
CA ASN A 180 -15.23 -1.07 12.03
C ASN A 180 -15.07 0.46 11.94
N ALA A 181 -16.14 1.19 12.28
CA ALA A 181 -16.22 2.62 12.07
C ALA A 181 -15.54 3.39 13.20
N PHE A 182 -14.55 4.17 12.84
CA PHE A 182 -13.86 5.10 13.73
C PHE A 182 -14.16 6.54 13.30
N ALA A 183 -14.59 7.36 14.24
CA ALA A 183 -14.71 8.80 14.06
C ALA A 183 -13.82 9.51 15.08
N GLY A 184 -12.95 10.35 14.59
CA GLY A 184 -11.99 11.10 15.41
C GLY A 184 -11.20 12.06 14.55
N GLU A 185 -10.41 12.89 15.21
CA GLU A 185 -9.50 13.82 14.55
C GLU A 185 -8.14 13.16 14.28
N ARG A 186 -7.52 13.52 13.18
CA ARG A 186 -6.20 13.06 12.79
C ARG A 186 -5.28 14.22 12.53
N ALA A 187 -4.15 14.25 13.23
CA ALA A 187 -3.07 15.17 12.90
C ALA A 187 -2.39 14.76 11.59
N THR A 188 -2.11 15.74 10.72
CA THR A 188 -1.35 15.55 9.49
C THR A 188 -0.10 16.41 9.52
N ILE A 189 1.04 15.84 9.17
CA ILE A 189 2.30 16.56 9.07
C ILE A 189 2.46 17.02 7.62
N LYS A 190 2.53 18.33 7.42
CA LYS A 190 2.86 18.94 6.11
C LYS A 190 4.36 19.22 6.09
N PRO A 191 5.15 18.65 5.16
CA PRO A 191 6.56 18.97 5.04
C PRO A 191 6.73 20.44 4.63
N LYS A 192 7.77 21.08 5.13
CA LYS A 192 8.12 22.46 4.78
C LYS A 192 8.51 22.51 3.30
N GLY A 193 7.69 23.17 2.46
CA GLY A 193 7.96 23.36 1.03
C GLY A 193 7.11 22.54 0.06
N GLY A 194 6.07 21.86 0.51
CA GLY A 194 5.06 21.27 -0.39
C GLY A 194 3.98 22.31 -0.74
N ASN A 195 3.99 22.78 -1.97
CA ASN A 195 2.84 23.45 -2.60
C ASN A 195 1.79 22.42 -2.95
#